data_1abd6f8b297fd1df15acc4966ce221a3
#
_entry.id   1abd6f8b297fd1df15acc4966ce221a3
#
_cell.length_a   1.000
_cell.length_b   1.000
_cell.length_c   1.000
_cell.angle_alpha   90.00
_cell.angle_beta   90.00
_cell.angle_gamma   90.00
#
_symmetry.space_group_name_H-M   'P 1'
#
loop_
_entity.id
_entity.type
_entity.pdbx_description
1 polymer ?
#
loop_
_entity_poly.entity_id
_entity_poly.type
_entity_poly.pdbx_seq_one_letter_code
_entity_poly.pdbx_strand_id
1 'polypeptide(L)'
;MRKAIGLHAQGIGVGAFVYVRRIFERLIDKAKELAIADGNIDKTEYLESHVAERISLLKNYLPDTIVQNKTFYSIVSKGIHELSEEDCIAYFPVMREGIMLILRQWRAKQDEAETARKLATSLSKITANISKEGNN
;
A
#
# COMPACT_ATOMS: atom_id res chain seq x y z
N MET A 1 -5.41 9.99 -6.88
CA MET A 1 -4.51 11.21 -6.94
C MET A 1 -5.03 12.36 -7.79
N ARG A 2 -5.74 12.09 -8.86
CA ARG A 2 -6.27 13.18 -9.73
C ARG A 2 -7.09 14.20 -8.96
N LYS A 3 -7.99 13.77 -8.07
CA LYS A 3 -8.81 14.66 -7.24
C LYS A 3 -7.99 15.47 -6.26
N ALA A 4 -6.99 14.86 -5.62
CA ALA A 4 -6.10 15.57 -4.69
C ALA A 4 -5.29 16.65 -5.40
N ILE A 5 -4.75 16.34 -6.59
CA ILE A 5 -4.01 17.29 -7.42
C ILE A 5 -4.92 18.46 -7.84
N GLY A 6 -6.15 18.16 -8.27
CA GLY A 6 -7.11 19.17 -8.66
C GLY A 6 -7.50 20.11 -7.51
N LEU A 7 -7.71 19.58 -6.32
CA LEU A 7 -8.00 20.37 -5.12
C LEU A 7 -6.82 21.30 -4.76
N HIS A 8 -5.60 20.76 -4.78
CA HIS A 8 -4.41 21.55 -4.51
C HIS A 8 -4.25 22.69 -5.54
N ALA A 9 -4.47 22.40 -6.82
CA ALA A 9 -4.40 23.40 -7.89
C ALA A 9 -5.43 24.53 -7.71
N GLN A 10 -6.55 24.24 -7.02
CA GLN A 10 -7.58 25.23 -6.70
C GLN A 10 -7.34 25.90 -5.32
N GLY A 11 -6.22 25.63 -4.67
CA GLY A 11 -5.90 26.19 -3.36
C GLY A 11 -6.61 25.51 -2.19
N ILE A 12 -7.07 24.28 -2.37
CA ILE A 12 -7.76 23.49 -1.33
C ILE A 12 -6.78 22.41 -0.78
N GLY A 13 -6.04 22.77 0.27
CA GLY A 13 -4.98 21.91 0.82
C GLY A 13 -5.52 20.80 1.72
N VAL A 14 -6.41 21.10 2.66
CA VAL A 14 -6.99 20.11 3.58
C VAL A 14 -7.74 19.03 2.81
N GLY A 15 -8.54 19.41 1.82
CA GLY A 15 -9.25 18.46 0.96
C GLY A 15 -8.29 17.56 0.17
N ALA A 16 -7.19 18.11 -0.32
CA ALA A 16 -6.14 17.31 -0.98
C ALA A 16 -5.55 16.26 -0.04
N PHE A 17 -5.27 16.64 1.21
CA PHE A 17 -4.77 15.71 2.23
C PHE A 17 -5.77 14.59 2.57
N VAL A 18 -7.06 14.91 2.62
CA VAL A 18 -8.12 13.90 2.83
C VAL A 18 -8.05 12.81 1.75
N TYR A 19 -7.89 13.19 0.49
CA TYR A 19 -7.79 12.21 -0.60
C TYR A 19 -6.50 11.38 -0.54
N VAL A 20 -5.37 11.99 -0.20
CA VAL A 20 -4.11 11.26 0.02
C VAL A 20 -4.27 10.23 1.15
N ARG A 21 -4.89 10.63 2.26
CA ARG A 21 -5.18 9.73 3.39
C ARG A 21 -6.05 8.55 2.97
N ARG A 22 -7.09 8.80 2.17
CA ARG A 22 -7.97 7.72 1.67
C ARG A 22 -7.21 6.71 0.83
N ILE A 23 -6.32 7.16 -0.03
CA ILE A 23 -5.47 6.26 -0.83
C ILE A 23 -4.60 5.40 0.10
N PHE A 24 -3.98 6.02 1.10
CA PHE A 24 -3.14 5.34 2.07
C PHE A 24 -3.91 4.25 2.83
N GLU A 25 -5.08 4.59 3.34
CA GLU A 25 -5.95 3.67 4.07
C GLU A 25 -6.40 2.49 3.21
N ARG A 26 -6.72 2.72 1.94
CA ARG A 26 -7.07 1.66 1.00
C ARG A 26 -5.93 0.67 0.78
N LEU A 27 -4.70 1.16 0.68
CA LEU A 27 -3.54 0.29 0.53
C LEU A 27 -3.32 -0.58 1.77
N ILE A 28 -3.46 0.00 2.95
CA ILE A 28 -3.36 -0.73 4.21
C ILE A 28 -4.45 -1.80 4.30
N ASP A 29 -5.69 -1.49 3.94
CA ASP A 29 -6.81 -2.45 3.94
C ASP A 29 -6.57 -3.60 2.96
N LYS A 30 -6.09 -3.32 1.76
CA LYS A 30 -5.76 -4.37 0.79
C LYS A 30 -4.62 -5.26 1.26
N ALA A 31 -3.59 -4.67 1.85
CA ALA A 31 -2.48 -5.43 2.43
C ALA A 31 -2.97 -6.35 3.58
N LYS A 32 -3.86 -5.83 4.43
CA LYS A 32 -4.50 -6.62 5.49
C LYS A 32 -5.26 -7.82 4.93
N GLU A 33 -6.06 -7.63 3.91
CA GLU A 33 -6.82 -8.71 3.28
C GLU A 33 -5.91 -9.80 2.73
N LEU A 34 -4.82 -9.42 2.07
CA LEU A 34 -3.83 -10.37 1.55
C LEU A 34 -3.13 -11.15 2.67
N ALA A 35 -2.74 -10.46 3.73
CA ALA A 35 -2.06 -11.07 4.87
C ALA A 35 -2.97 -12.06 5.63
N ILE A 36 -4.25 -11.73 5.79
CA ILE A 36 -5.25 -12.62 6.40
C ILE A 36 -5.47 -13.85 5.52
N ALA A 37 -5.62 -13.66 4.21
CA ALA A 37 -5.80 -14.75 3.26
C ALA A 37 -4.63 -15.73 3.26
N ASP A 38 -3.41 -15.22 3.44
CA ASP A 38 -2.20 -16.04 3.54
C ASP A 38 -2.00 -16.67 4.94
N GLY A 39 -2.81 -16.30 5.91
CA GLY A 39 -2.69 -16.79 7.29
C GLY A 39 -1.49 -16.24 8.04
N ASN A 40 -0.89 -15.13 7.59
CA ASN A 40 0.34 -14.57 8.15
C ASN A 40 0.13 -13.55 9.26
N ILE A 41 -1.11 -13.15 9.53
CA ILE A 41 -1.43 -12.27 10.67
C ILE A 41 -2.66 -12.79 11.41
N ASP A 42 -2.69 -12.52 12.72
CA ASP A 42 -3.86 -12.75 13.57
C ASP A 42 -4.77 -11.52 13.45
N LYS A 43 -6.01 -11.73 13.05
CA LYS A 43 -7.01 -10.67 12.88
C LYS A 43 -7.26 -9.93 14.19
N THR A 44 -7.30 -10.64 15.33
CA THR A 44 -7.55 -10.05 16.64
C THR A 44 -6.38 -9.14 17.04
N GLU A 45 -5.15 -9.60 16.90
CA GLU A 45 -3.94 -8.80 17.15
C GLU A 45 -3.93 -7.54 16.28
N TYR A 46 -4.27 -7.69 14.99
CA TYR A 46 -4.34 -6.56 14.07
C TYR A 46 -5.36 -5.51 14.51
N LEU A 47 -6.57 -5.93 14.89
CA LEU A 47 -7.64 -5.03 15.32
C LEU A 47 -7.31 -4.27 16.61
N GLU A 48 -6.52 -4.87 17.49
CA GLU A 48 -6.09 -4.27 18.75
C GLU A 48 -4.88 -3.33 18.59
N SER A 49 -4.22 -3.32 17.46
CA SER A 49 -3.00 -2.55 17.25
C SER A 49 -3.26 -1.15 16.71
N HIS A 50 -2.30 -0.24 16.95
CA HIS A 50 -2.28 1.11 16.39
C HIS A 50 -1.74 1.10 14.94
N VAL A 51 -1.93 2.21 14.20
CA VAL A 51 -1.54 2.30 12.78
C VAL A 51 -0.07 1.97 12.55
N ALA A 52 0.84 2.50 13.37
CA ALA A 52 2.27 2.21 13.22
C ALA A 52 2.58 0.71 13.41
N GLU A 53 1.91 0.06 14.35
CA GLU A 53 2.04 -1.38 14.59
C GLU A 53 1.44 -2.18 13.44
N ARG A 54 0.29 -1.75 12.90
CA ARG A 54 -0.33 -2.36 11.73
C ARG A 54 0.57 -2.33 10.52
N ILE A 55 1.23 -1.20 10.28
CA ILE A 55 2.22 -1.08 9.21
C ILE A 55 3.35 -2.10 9.40
N SER A 56 3.84 -2.26 10.61
CA SER A 56 4.89 -3.26 10.91
C SER A 56 4.40 -4.69 10.69
N LEU A 57 3.18 -5.02 11.11
CA LEU A 57 2.58 -6.34 10.90
C LEU A 57 2.41 -6.66 9.41
N LEU A 58 2.16 -5.65 8.59
CA LEU A 58 1.92 -5.79 7.15
C LEU A 58 3.17 -5.52 6.31
N LYS A 59 4.35 -5.47 6.89
CA LYS A 59 5.59 -5.07 6.19
C LYS A 59 5.88 -5.83 4.91
N ASN A 60 5.51 -7.11 4.83
CA ASN A 60 5.74 -7.93 3.64
C ASN A 60 4.69 -7.73 2.54
N TYR A 61 3.62 -7.01 2.84
CA TYR A 61 2.50 -6.75 1.93
C TYR A 61 2.38 -5.28 1.53
N LEU A 62 3.13 -4.39 2.19
CA LEU A 62 3.11 -2.96 1.92
C LEU A 62 4.35 -2.52 1.13
N PRO A 63 4.22 -1.44 0.34
CA PRO A 63 5.39 -0.81 -0.27
C PRO A 63 6.44 -0.41 0.75
N ASP A 64 7.71 -0.55 0.39
CA ASP A 64 8.84 -0.26 1.28
C ASP A 64 8.83 1.18 1.78
N THR A 65 8.40 2.14 0.96
CA THR A 65 8.32 3.55 1.34
C THR A 65 7.39 3.76 2.55
N ILE A 66 6.27 3.04 2.62
CA ILE A 66 5.37 3.11 3.78
C ILE A 66 6.04 2.55 5.02
N VAL A 67 6.67 1.39 4.90
CA VAL A 67 7.31 0.70 6.02
C VAL A 67 8.49 1.50 6.56
N GLN A 68 9.28 2.11 5.69
CA GLN A 68 10.46 2.90 6.05
C GLN A 68 10.12 4.31 6.57
N ASN A 69 8.93 4.83 6.23
CA ASN A 69 8.50 6.18 6.56
C ASN A 69 7.14 6.19 7.24
N LYS A 70 7.06 5.58 8.42
CA LYS A 70 5.79 5.48 9.18
C LYS A 70 5.21 6.84 9.54
N THR A 71 6.04 7.88 9.63
CA THR A 71 5.59 9.26 9.88
C THR A 71 4.76 9.84 8.73
N PHE A 72 4.84 9.27 7.54
CA PHE A 72 4.08 9.74 6.37
C PHE A 72 2.57 9.78 6.67
N TYR A 73 2.02 8.67 7.16
CA TYR A 73 0.60 8.60 7.53
C TYR A 73 0.25 9.59 8.64
N SER A 74 1.14 9.76 9.62
CA SER A 74 0.95 10.71 10.70
C SER A 74 0.84 12.14 10.19
N ILE A 75 1.70 12.54 9.25
CA ILE A 75 1.67 13.88 8.64
C ILE A 75 0.37 14.10 7.88
N VAL A 76 -0.03 13.13 7.06
CA VAL A 76 -1.28 13.21 6.29
C VAL A 76 -2.49 13.34 7.23
N SER A 77 -2.52 12.59 8.33
CA SER A 77 -3.59 12.68 9.33
C SER A 77 -3.61 14.02 10.04
N LYS A 78 -2.45 14.56 10.40
CA LYS A 78 -2.33 15.89 11.03
C LYS A 78 -2.83 17.00 10.12
N GLY A 79 -2.63 16.87 8.81
CA GLY A 79 -3.12 17.84 7.83
C GLY A 79 -4.61 18.06 7.88
N ILE A 80 -5.38 17.07 8.37
CA ILE A 80 -6.84 17.17 8.46
C ILE A 80 -7.29 17.90 9.73
N HIS A 81 -6.54 17.76 10.84
CA HIS A 81 -6.98 18.21 12.17
C HIS A 81 -6.11 19.30 12.78
N GLU A 82 -4.82 19.36 12.45
CA GLU A 82 -3.84 20.19 13.16
C GLU A 82 -3.12 21.22 12.27
N LEU A 83 -3.04 20.99 10.97
CA LEU A 83 -2.34 21.90 10.05
C LEU A 83 -3.30 22.93 9.46
N SER A 84 -2.78 24.13 9.22
CA SER A 84 -3.53 25.17 8.50
C SER A 84 -3.71 24.79 7.03
N GLU A 85 -4.68 25.45 6.36
CA GLU A 85 -4.87 25.31 4.91
C GLU A 85 -3.59 25.67 4.16
N GLU A 86 -2.89 26.73 4.58
CA GLU A 86 -1.63 27.17 3.98
C GLU A 86 -0.52 26.11 4.12
N ASP A 87 -0.40 25.48 5.28
CA ASP A 87 0.59 24.41 5.52
C ASP A 87 0.28 23.20 4.65
N CYS A 88 -0.98 22.81 4.53
CA CYS A 88 -1.38 21.70 3.66
C CYS A 88 -1.03 21.99 2.20
N ILE A 89 -1.25 23.20 1.73
CA ILE A 89 -0.87 23.61 0.37
C ILE A 89 0.65 23.55 0.20
N ALA A 90 1.41 24.03 1.18
CA ALA A 90 2.87 24.06 1.12
C ALA A 90 3.49 22.65 1.14
N TYR A 91 2.92 21.73 1.92
CA TYR A 91 3.47 20.36 2.08
C TYR A 91 2.95 19.37 1.05
N PHE A 92 1.86 19.67 0.36
CA PHE A 92 1.23 18.75 -0.60
C PHE A 92 2.19 18.24 -1.67
N PRO A 93 3.09 19.06 -2.28
CA PRO A 93 4.01 18.53 -3.30
C PRO A 93 4.85 17.36 -2.81
N VAL A 94 5.32 17.38 -1.56
CA VAL A 94 6.06 16.27 -0.96
C VAL A 94 5.16 15.06 -0.74
N MET A 95 3.95 15.28 -0.23
CA MET A 95 2.96 14.21 -0.04
C MET A 95 2.59 13.55 -1.36
N ARG A 96 2.42 14.35 -2.41
CA ARG A 96 2.16 13.86 -3.76
C ARG A 96 3.28 12.97 -4.28
N GLU A 97 4.52 13.41 -4.19
CA GLU A 97 5.67 12.61 -4.62
C GLU A 97 5.73 11.29 -3.86
N GLY A 98 5.54 11.32 -2.55
CA GLY A 98 5.54 10.14 -1.72
C GLY A 98 4.45 9.16 -2.09
N ILE A 99 3.21 9.62 -2.24
CA ILE A 99 2.10 8.73 -2.58
C ILE A 99 2.21 8.18 -4.01
N MET A 100 2.75 8.96 -4.94
CA MET A 100 2.99 8.47 -6.31
C MET A 100 4.04 7.36 -6.32
N LEU A 101 5.11 7.51 -5.53
CA LEU A 101 6.11 6.45 -5.37
C LEU A 101 5.50 5.20 -4.73
N ILE A 102 4.70 5.37 -3.69
CA ILE A 102 4.00 4.28 -3.01
C ILE A 102 3.10 3.52 -3.98
N LEU A 103 2.33 4.21 -4.82
CA LEU A 103 1.45 3.59 -5.79
C LEU A 103 2.22 2.81 -6.86
N ARG A 104 3.37 3.32 -7.31
CA ARG A 104 4.24 2.59 -8.25
C ARG A 104 4.81 1.32 -7.60
N GLN A 105 5.26 1.40 -6.37
CA GLN A 105 5.77 0.25 -5.62
C GLN A 105 4.68 -0.79 -5.38
N TRP A 106 3.47 -0.35 -5.05
CA TRP A 106 2.33 -1.25 -4.89
C TRP A 106 2.06 -2.03 -6.17
N ARG A 107 1.98 -1.35 -7.31
CA ARG A 107 1.74 -1.99 -8.61
C ARG A 107 2.85 -2.97 -8.97
N ALA A 108 4.10 -2.58 -8.79
CA ALA A 108 5.24 -3.45 -9.08
C ALA A 108 5.20 -4.74 -8.22
N LYS A 109 4.84 -4.61 -6.95
CA LYS A 109 4.72 -5.74 -6.04
C LYS A 109 3.60 -6.69 -6.44
N GLN A 110 2.46 -6.15 -6.88
CA GLN A 110 1.34 -6.96 -7.38
C GLN A 110 1.70 -7.68 -8.68
N ASP A 111 2.34 -7.00 -9.62
CA ASP A 111 2.77 -7.58 -10.89
C ASP A 111 3.81 -8.70 -10.67
N GLU A 112 4.75 -8.50 -9.77
CA GLU A 112 5.74 -9.51 -9.41
C GLU A 112 5.09 -10.74 -8.79
N ALA A 113 4.15 -10.56 -7.87
CA ALA A 113 3.42 -11.65 -7.23
C ALA A 113 2.60 -12.45 -8.24
N GLU A 114 1.96 -11.79 -9.20
CA GLU A 114 1.21 -12.43 -10.27
C GLU A 114 2.12 -13.25 -11.18
N THR A 115 3.23 -12.67 -11.59
CA THR A 115 4.23 -13.36 -12.42
C THR A 115 4.79 -14.59 -11.73
N ALA A 116 5.09 -14.48 -10.43
CA ALA A 116 5.57 -15.62 -9.62
C ALA A 116 4.55 -16.75 -9.54
N ARG A 117 3.24 -16.43 -9.40
CA ARG A 117 2.18 -17.45 -9.40
C ARG A 117 2.05 -18.15 -10.75
N LYS A 118 2.11 -17.40 -11.84
CA LYS A 118 2.05 -17.96 -13.20
C LYS A 118 3.22 -18.89 -13.46
N LEU A 119 4.42 -18.49 -13.03
CA LEU A 119 5.62 -19.31 -13.15
C LEU A 119 5.47 -20.61 -12.36
N ALA A 120 5.04 -20.54 -11.11
CA ALA A 120 4.82 -21.73 -10.26
C ALA A 120 3.83 -22.70 -10.89
N THR A 121 2.73 -22.19 -11.46
CA THR A 121 1.73 -23.01 -12.16
C THR A 121 2.33 -23.70 -13.37
N SER A 122 3.09 -22.96 -14.19
CA SER A 122 3.74 -23.50 -15.39
C SER A 122 4.77 -24.57 -15.03
N LEU A 123 5.58 -24.34 -13.99
CA LEU A 123 6.56 -25.30 -13.53
C LEU A 123 5.89 -26.59 -13.02
N SER A 124 4.78 -26.48 -12.30
CA SER A 124 4.01 -27.64 -11.85
C SER A 124 3.48 -28.48 -13.00
N LYS A 125 3.00 -27.85 -14.08
CA LYS A 125 2.55 -28.53 -15.29
C LYS A 125 3.70 -29.28 -15.98
N ILE A 126 4.85 -28.63 -16.11
CA ILE A 126 6.04 -29.24 -16.72
C ILE A 126 6.49 -30.45 -15.89
N THR A 127 6.57 -30.29 -14.57
CA THR A 127 6.93 -31.39 -13.67
C THR A 127 5.99 -32.59 -13.79
N ALA A 128 4.67 -32.35 -13.86
CA ALA A 128 3.69 -33.40 -14.06
C ALA A 128 3.88 -34.13 -15.40
N ASN A 129 4.17 -33.40 -16.46
CA ASN A 129 4.45 -33.99 -17.79
C ASN A 129 5.71 -34.83 -17.81
N ILE A 130 6.77 -34.34 -17.16
CA ILE A 130 8.03 -35.10 -17.03
C ILE A 130 7.81 -36.42 -16.25
N SER A 131 7.05 -36.36 -15.14
CA SER A 131 6.71 -37.55 -14.36
C SER A 131 5.93 -38.59 -15.16
N LYS A 132 4.98 -38.15 -16.01
CA LYS A 132 4.23 -39.03 -16.92
C LYS A 132 5.14 -39.72 -17.95
N GLU A 133 6.05 -38.94 -18.55
CA GLU A 133 7.03 -39.48 -19.52
C GLU A 133 8.00 -40.46 -18.86
N GLY A 134 8.43 -40.16 -17.64
CA GLY A 134 9.34 -41.03 -16.87
C GLY A 134 8.73 -42.39 -16.46
N ASN A 135 7.40 -42.52 -16.44
CA ASN A 135 6.69 -43.74 -16.08
C ASN A 135 6.31 -44.57 -17.32
N ASN A 136 6.62 -44.10 -18.49
CA ASN A 136 6.44 -44.84 -19.73
C ASN A 136 7.75 -45.55 -20.14
#